data_92b729a084efc306620176a07ba35e20
#
_entry.id   92b729a084efc306620176a07ba35e20
#
_cell.length_a   1.000
_cell.length_b   1.000
_cell.length_c   1.000
_cell.angle_alpha   90.00
_cell.angle_beta   90.00
_cell.angle_gamma   90.00
#
_symmetry.space_group_name_H-M   'P 1'
#
loop_
_entity.id
_entity.type
_entity.pdbx_description
1 polymer ?
#
loop_
_entity_poly.entity_id
_entity_poly.type
_entity_poly.pdbx_seq_one_letter_code
_entity_poly.pdbx_strand_id
1 'polypeptide(L)'
;MTAFRGLLAYPITPLTDDDAPDLEALGRLVRDAVGAGVDGVVVLASSGAGVTFDPDERDAVVRAAVAAGSTGATAVPVHVAVSGASTREVLARARAARDTGADGLVLAPFSYLPLDEAEVVALFEAVAAAVDLPVCFYNRSVQTAYDLTPGTLAHLARTTTVAAVKDAASTPARPGGRVAELRAATDGLGVSVGLSGDVPLVRGAEPADAWHTGLAALVPAEYVALRRARTAGTVPDARVARWLHDLTAVLVDLRPVSGFHALATLLGVPTAPPRGPSLPVPPDGVARLREVVARRPGTPAPV
;
A
#
# COMPACT_ATOMS: atom_id res chain seq x y z
N MET A 1 -17.91 -9.17 5.18
CA MET A 1 -16.52 -9.03 5.70
C MET A 1 -16.15 -7.56 5.66
N THR A 2 -15.58 -7.01 6.74
CA THR A 2 -15.14 -5.62 6.76
C THR A 2 -13.92 -5.47 5.86
N ALA A 3 -14.01 -4.61 4.85
CA ALA A 3 -12.93 -4.32 3.91
C ALA A 3 -11.70 -3.69 4.61
N PHE A 4 -10.53 -3.86 4.04
CA PHE A 4 -9.27 -3.24 4.47
C PHE A 4 -8.83 -3.57 5.91
N ARG A 5 -8.79 -4.84 6.30
CA ARG A 5 -8.28 -5.31 7.59
C ARG A 5 -7.06 -6.21 7.45
N GLY A 6 -6.29 -6.34 8.53
CA GLY A 6 -5.13 -7.23 8.57
C GLY A 6 -3.89 -6.64 7.91
N LEU A 7 -3.10 -7.49 7.24
CA LEU A 7 -1.90 -7.11 6.51
C LEU A 7 -2.20 -6.96 5.03
N LEU A 8 -2.14 -5.73 4.52
CA LEU A 8 -2.40 -5.41 3.13
C LEU A 8 -1.07 -5.16 2.39
N ALA A 9 -0.79 -6.00 1.40
CA ALA A 9 0.41 -5.91 0.58
C ALA A 9 0.22 -4.91 -0.57
N TYR A 10 1.20 -4.04 -0.77
CA TYR A 10 1.20 -2.98 -1.79
C TYR A 10 2.35 -3.22 -2.79
N PRO A 11 2.21 -4.14 -3.76
CA PRO A 11 3.27 -4.45 -4.69
C PRO A 11 3.69 -3.23 -5.52
N ILE A 12 4.95 -3.25 -5.97
CA ILE A 12 5.36 -2.47 -7.13
C ILE A 12 4.59 -2.98 -8.36
N THR A 13 4.53 -2.18 -9.41
CA THR A 13 4.21 -2.68 -10.75
C THR A 13 5.55 -2.92 -11.46
N PRO A 14 6.02 -4.18 -11.57
CA PRO A 14 7.24 -4.48 -12.30
C PRO A 14 7.15 -4.03 -13.75
N LEU A 15 8.27 -3.65 -14.35
CA LEU A 15 8.35 -3.15 -15.71
C LEU A 15 9.23 -4.05 -16.56
N THR A 16 8.89 -4.17 -17.82
CA THR A 16 9.72 -4.73 -18.87
C THR A 16 10.76 -3.71 -19.36
N ASP A 17 11.73 -4.12 -20.16
CA ASP A 17 12.78 -3.23 -20.68
C ASP A 17 12.23 -2.14 -21.64
N ASP A 18 11.06 -2.34 -22.21
CA ASP A 18 10.33 -1.39 -23.06
C ASP A 18 9.30 -0.53 -22.28
N ASP A 19 9.48 -0.43 -20.95
CA ASP A 19 8.69 0.41 -20.03
C ASP A 19 7.21 0.01 -19.92
N ALA A 20 6.82 -1.21 -20.33
CA ALA A 20 5.47 -1.73 -20.13
C ALA A 20 5.34 -2.48 -18.78
N PRO A 21 4.12 -2.61 -18.20
CA PRO A 21 3.91 -3.43 -17.02
C PRO A 21 4.25 -4.91 -17.28
N ASP A 22 5.14 -5.50 -16.48
CA ASP A 22 5.37 -6.95 -16.45
C ASP A 22 4.28 -7.63 -15.62
N LEU A 23 3.21 -8.02 -16.30
CA LEU A 23 2.03 -8.61 -15.66
C LEU A 23 2.31 -10.00 -15.09
N GLU A 24 3.28 -10.73 -15.63
CA GLU A 24 3.67 -12.05 -15.12
C GLU A 24 4.44 -11.91 -13.81
N ALA A 25 5.41 -11.00 -13.75
CA ALA A 25 6.15 -10.69 -12.52
C ALA A 25 5.21 -10.12 -11.44
N LEU A 26 4.28 -9.24 -11.80
CA LEU A 26 3.24 -8.76 -10.88
C LEU A 26 2.40 -9.91 -10.32
N GLY A 27 1.93 -10.79 -11.20
CA GLY A 27 1.13 -11.97 -10.80
C GLY A 27 1.89 -12.89 -9.85
N ARG A 28 3.22 -13.06 -10.02
CA ARG A 28 4.06 -13.80 -9.08
C ARG A 28 4.11 -13.11 -7.71
N LEU A 29 4.40 -11.80 -7.67
CA LEU A 29 4.42 -11.04 -6.42
C LEU A 29 3.10 -11.15 -5.65
N VAL A 30 1.97 -11.07 -6.33
CA VAL A 30 0.65 -11.21 -5.72
C VAL A 30 0.45 -12.62 -5.16
N ARG A 31 0.72 -13.66 -5.96
CA ARG A 31 0.58 -15.06 -5.50
C ARG A 31 1.49 -15.38 -4.32
N ASP A 32 2.73 -14.89 -4.32
CA ASP A 32 3.68 -15.11 -3.22
C ASP A 32 3.21 -14.42 -1.93
N ALA A 33 2.69 -13.21 -2.04
CA ALA A 33 2.10 -12.49 -0.89
C ALA A 33 0.87 -13.23 -0.34
N VAL A 34 -0.05 -13.66 -1.21
CA VAL A 34 -1.24 -14.44 -0.84
C VAL A 34 -0.83 -15.77 -0.20
N GLY A 35 0.10 -16.50 -0.80
CA GLY A 35 0.62 -17.76 -0.30
C GLY A 35 1.30 -17.65 1.07
N ALA A 36 1.91 -16.52 1.38
CA ALA A 36 2.49 -16.24 2.70
C ALA A 36 1.43 -15.88 3.74
N GLY A 37 0.23 -15.51 3.35
CA GLY A 37 -0.90 -15.23 4.23
C GLY A 37 -1.11 -13.75 4.54
N VAL A 38 -0.95 -12.86 3.54
CA VAL A 38 -1.47 -11.49 3.63
C VAL A 38 -3.00 -11.52 3.55
N ASP A 39 -3.65 -10.50 4.11
CA ASP A 39 -5.12 -10.42 4.19
C ASP A 39 -5.75 -9.69 3.00
N GLY A 40 -4.94 -9.08 2.14
CA GLY A 40 -5.37 -8.39 0.92
C GLY A 40 -4.21 -7.78 0.15
N VAL A 41 -4.49 -7.39 -1.09
CA VAL A 41 -3.51 -6.75 -1.99
C VAL A 41 -4.06 -5.41 -2.47
N VAL A 42 -3.19 -4.42 -2.62
CA VAL A 42 -3.55 -3.10 -3.16
C VAL A 42 -2.60 -2.73 -4.29
N VAL A 43 -3.10 -2.68 -5.51
CA VAL A 43 -2.30 -2.34 -6.69
C VAL A 43 -2.42 -0.87 -7.08
N LEU A 44 -1.48 -0.40 -7.88
CA LEU A 44 -1.45 0.96 -8.45
C LEU A 44 -1.40 2.08 -7.39
N ALA A 45 -1.02 1.76 -6.15
CA ALA A 45 -0.76 2.77 -5.12
C ALA A 45 0.61 3.44 -5.32
N SER A 46 1.08 4.21 -4.34
CA SER A 46 2.36 4.92 -4.44
C SER A 46 3.55 4.00 -4.70
N SER A 47 3.60 2.82 -4.07
CA SER A 47 4.64 1.80 -4.33
C SER A 47 4.58 1.24 -5.75
N GLY A 48 3.38 1.07 -6.28
CA GLY A 48 3.13 0.61 -7.64
C GLY A 48 3.12 1.73 -8.69
N ALA A 49 3.49 2.97 -8.33
CA ALA A 49 3.57 4.13 -9.21
C ALA A 49 2.34 4.35 -10.11
N GLY A 50 1.14 4.02 -9.62
CA GLY A 50 -0.09 3.91 -10.41
C GLY A 50 -0.53 5.17 -11.14
N VAL A 51 -0.01 6.35 -10.77
CA VAL A 51 -0.29 7.62 -11.46
C VAL A 51 0.49 7.78 -12.76
N THR A 52 1.49 6.92 -13.03
CA THR A 52 2.34 6.98 -14.22
C THR A 52 1.85 6.07 -15.36
N PHE A 53 0.82 5.28 -15.11
CA PHE A 53 0.25 4.33 -16.08
C PHE A 53 -0.97 4.92 -16.77
N ASP A 54 -1.08 4.65 -18.08
CA ASP A 54 -2.26 4.99 -18.85
C ASP A 54 -3.47 4.08 -18.50
N PRO A 55 -4.68 4.38 -19.00
CA PRO A 55 -5.87 3.62 -18.67
C PRO A 55 -5.78 2.13 -19.03
N ASP A 56 -5.23 1.79 -20.20
CA ASP A 56 -5.16 0.40 -20.68
C ASP A 56 -4.15 -0.42 -19.88
N GLU A 57 -3.00 0.17 -19.54
CA GLU A 57 -1.99 -0.40 -18.66
C GLU A 57 -2.56 -0.66 -17.26
N ARG A 58 -3.29 0.32 -16.70
CA ARG A 58 -3.93 0.18 -15.40
C ARG A 58 -4.93 -0.97 -15.37
N ASP A 59 -5.77 -1.08 -16.40
CA ASP A 59 -6.74 -2.15 -16.52
C ASP A 59 -6.07 -3.52 -16.64
N ALA A 60 -4.96 -3.63 -17.38
CA ALA A 60 -4.18 -4.84 -17.48
C ALA A 60 -3.57 -5.25 -16.12
N VAL A 61 -3.01 -4.28 -15.37
CA VAL A 61 -2.47 -4.49 -14.02
C VAL A 61 -3.56 -4.97 -13.05
N VAL A 62 -4.75 -4.35 -13.08
CA VAL A 62 -5.85 -4.75 -12.20
C VAL A 62 -6.32 -6.16 -12.53
N ARG A 63 -6.56 -6.49 -13.81
CA ARG A 63 -6.95 -7.85 -14.23
C ARG A 63 -5.94 -8.90 -13.79
N ALA A 64 -4.65 -8.64 -13.99
CA ALA A 64 -3.59 -9.56 -13.58
C ALA A 64 -3.56 -9.77 -12.05
N ALA A 65 -3.74 -8.71 -11.29
CA ALA A 65 -3.76 -8.78 -9.82
C ALA A 65 -5.01 -9.52 -9.30
N VAL A 66 -6.20 -9.23 -9.84
CA VAL A 66 -7.46 -9.92 -9.48
C VAL A 66 -7.35 -11.41 -9.79
N ALA A 67 -6.87 -11.78 -10.98
CA ALA A 67 -6.66 -13.18 -11.34
C ALA A 67 -5.67 -13.87 -10.38
N ALA A 68 -4.56 -13.21 -10.02
CA ALA A 68 -3.56 -13.76 -9.11
C ALA A 68 -4.06 -13.86 -7.65
N GLY A 69 -4.85 -12.87 -7.18
CA GLY A 69 -5.42 -12.84 -5.83
C GLY A 69 -6.53 -13.88 -5.61
N SER A 70 -7.15 -14.35 -6.70
CA SER A 70 -8.22 -15.36 -6.67
C SER A 70 -7.71 -16.79 -6.80
N THR A 71 -6.39 -17.00 -6.98
CA THR A 71 -5.81 -18.34 -7.17
C THR A 71 -5.47 -19.01 -5.84
N GLY A 72 -5.86 -20.29 -5.68
CA GLY A 72 -5.50 -21.10 -4.53
C GLY A 72 -6.65 -21.30 -3.52
N ALA A 73 -6.33 -21.92 -2.38
CA ALA A 73 -7.31 -22.24 -1.33
C ALA A 73 -7.76 -21.00 -0.53
N THR A 74 -7.07 -19.88 -0.64
CA THR A 74 -7.33 -18.64 0.09
C THR A 74 -7.32 -17.46 -0.88
N ALA A 75 -8.46 -17.16 -1.49
CA ALA A 75 -8.64 -15.90 -2.21
C ALA A 75 -8.59 -14.72 -1.22
N VAL A 76 -7.91 -13.65 -1.61
CA VAL A 76 -7.85 -12.40 -0.84
C VAL A 76 -8.41 -11.25 -1.66
N PRO A 77 -9.01 -10.23 -1.02
CA PRO A 77 -9.50 -9.06 -1.74
C PRO A 77 -8.38 -8.30 -2.43
N VAL A 78 -8.65 -7.82 -3.64
CA VAL A 78 -7.77 -6.96 -4.42
C VAL A 78 -8.36 -5.57 -4.52
N HIS A 79 -7.69 -4.60 -3.94
CA HIS A 79 -8.09 -3.20 -3.97
C HIS A 79 -7.23 -2.41 -4.96
N VAL A 80 -7.77 -1.32 -5.48
CA VAL A 80 -7.13 -0.51 -6.51
C VAL A 80 -7.00 0.94 -6.07
N ALA A 81 -5.80 1.52 -6.20
CA ALA A 81 -5.62 2.94 -5.98
C ALA A 81 -6.07 3.74 -7.23
N VAL A 82 -6.96 4.73 -6.99
CA VAL A 82 -7.65 5.48 -8.03
C VAL A 82 -7.38 6.99 -8.01
N SER A 83 -6.40 7.44 -7.21
CA SER A 83 -6.03 8.86 -7.15
C SER A 83 -5.66 9.42 -8.52
N GLY A 84 -6.11 10.62 -8.80
CA GLY A 84 -5.87 11.34 -10.05
C GLY A 84 -5.90 12.84 -9.83
N ALA A 85 -5.44 13.62 -10.81
CA ALA A 85 -5.32 15.07 -10.71
C ALA A 85 -6.67 15.81 -10.88
N SER A 86 -7.73 15.11 -11.24
CA SER A 86 -9.08 15.67 -11.37
C SER A 86 -10.15 14.67 -10.97
N THR A 87 -11.31 15.15 -10.50
CA THR A 87 -12.46 14.31 -10.18
C THR A 87 -12.85 13.43 -11.38
N ARG A 88 -12.83 13.96 -12.60
CA ARG A 88 -13.14 13.20 -13.81
C ARG A 88 -12.21 11.99 -13.99
N GLU A 89 -10.92 12.16 -13.77
CA GLU A 89 -9.93 11.08 -13.84
C GLU A 89 -10.14 10.04 -12.72
N VAL A 90 -10.38 10.49 -11.50
CA VAL A 90 -10.69 9.60 -10.36
C VAL A 90 -11.94 8.76 -10.64
N LEU A 91 -13.01 9.37 -11.16
CA LEU A 91 -14.25 8.66 -11.50
C LEU A 91 -14.04 7.64 -12.64
N ALA A 92 -13.26 7.99 -13.67
CA ALA A 92 -12.92 7.05 -14.74
C ALA A 92 -12.17 5.82 -14.18
N ARG A 93 -11.14 6.06 -13.35
CA ARG A 93 -10.36 5.01 -12.68
C ARG A 93 -11.21 4.16 -11.72
N ALA A 94 -12.13 4.77 -10.97
CA ALA A 94 -13.02 4.05 -10.06
C ALA A 94 -13.97 3.11 -10.80
N ARG A 95 -14.57 3.58 -11.90
CA ARG A 95 -15.45 2.73 -12.76
C ARG A 95 -14.66 1.60 -13.41
N ALA A 96 -13.49 1.88 -13.98
CA ALA A 96 -12.62 0.87 -14.57
C ALA A 96 -12.21 -0.19 -13.54
N ALA A 97 -11.84 0.21 -12.32
CA ALA A 97 -11.51 -0.72 -11.24
C ALA A 97 -12.69 -1.62 -10.86
N ARG A 98 -13.91 -1.07 -10.73
CA ARG A 98 -15.14 -1.87 -10.53
C ARG A 98 -15.37 -2.87 -11.67
N ASP A 99 -15.27 -2.40 -12.90
CA ASP A 99 -15.57 -3.21 -14.11
C ASP A 99 -14.51 -4.30 -14.34
N THR A 100 -13.30 -4.13 -13.78
CA THR A 100 -12.23 -5.14 -13.79
C THR A 100 -12.24 -6.07 -12.58
N GLY A 101 -13.20 -5.93 -11.66
CA GLY A 101 -13.41 -6.86 -10.54
C GLY A 101 -12.65 -6.52 -9.25
N ALA A 102 -12.31 -5.25 -9.02
CA ALA A 102 -11.74 -4.82 -7.75
C ALA A 102 -12.75 -4.96 -6.59
N ASP A 103 -12.26 -5.33 -5.40
CA ASP A 103 -13.06 -5.46 -4.18
C ASP A 103 -13.17 -4.15 -3.38
N GLY A 104 -12.44 -3.11 -3.76
CA GLY A 104 -12.48 -1.80 -3.13
C GLY A 104 -11.45 -0.83 -3.69
N LEU A 105 -11.54 0.40 -3.26
CA LEU A 105 -10.75 1.51 -3.78
C LEU A 105 -9.88 2.14 -2.69
N VAL A 106 -8.68 2.58 -3.06
CA VAL A 106 -7.83 3.43 -2.21
C VAL A 106 -7.70 4.79 -2.87
N LEU A 107 -8.12 5.85 -2.18
CA LEU A 107 -8.14 7.21 -2.72
C LEU A 107 -7.39 8.17 -1.80
N ALA A 108 -6.31 8.78 -2.30
CA ALA A 108 -5.70 9.96 -1.73
C ALA A 108 -6.25 11.18 -2.47
N PRO A 109 -6.63 12.27 -1.77
CA PRO A 109 -7.14 13.49 -2.39
C PRO A 109 -5.99 14.29 -3.04
N PHE A 110 -5.46 13.77 -4.16
CA PHE A 110 -4.36 14.37 -4.89
C PHE A 110 -4.87 15.42 -5.88
N SER A 111 -4.23 16.57 -5.91
CA SER A 111 -4.46 17.62 -6.92
C SER A 111 -3.19 18.41 -7.14
N TYR A 112 -3.11 19.13 -8.28
CA TYR A 112 -2.00 20.08 -8.53
C TYR A 112 -2.02 21.25 -7.54
N LEU A 113 -3.21 21.75 -7.21
CA LEU A 113 -3.41 22.74 -6.14
C LEU A 113 -3.90 22.02 -4.88
N PRO A 114 -3.44 22.43 -3.68
CA PRO A 114 -3.97 21.89 -2.44
C PRO A 114 -5.50 22.04 -2.38
N LEU A 115 -6.18 20.95 -2.04
CA LEU A 115 -7.63 20.93 -1.85
C LEU A 115 -7.98 21.38 -0.44
N ASP A 116 -9.09 22.10 -0.30
CA ASP A 116 -9.70 22.33 1.00
C ASP A 116 -10.62 21.16 1.43
N GLU A 117 -11.17 21.25 2.64
CA GLU A 117 -12.01 20.18 3.19
C GLU A 117 -13.29 19.96 2.37
N ALA A 118 -13.93 21.03 1.89
CA ALA A 118 -15.15 20.93 1.11
C ALA A 118 -14.90 20.26 -0.25
N GLU A 119 -13.77 20.57 -0.89
CA GLU A 119 -13.35 19.96 -2.14
C GLU A 119 -13.01 18.47 -1.96
N VAL A 120 -12.35 18.12 -0.85
CA VAL A 120 -12.09 16.72 -0.51
C VAL A 120 -13.39 15.96 -0.27
N VAL A 121 -14.33 16.51 0.50
CA VAL A 121 -15.65 15.89 0.74
C VAL A 121 -16.37 15.68 -0.57
N ALA A 122 -16.47 16.70 -1.43
CA ALA A 122 -17.13 16.61 -2.73
C ALA A 122 -16.50 15.54 -3.64
N LEU A 123 -15.16 15.35 -3.61
CA LEU A 123 -14.48 14.30 -4.36
C LEU A 123 -14.94 12.90 -3.91
N PHE A 124 -14.99 12.64 -2.60
CA PHE A 124 -15.39 11.32 -2.07
C PHE A 124 -16.90 11.07 -2.28
N GLU A 125 -17.75 12.07 -2.16
CA GLU A 125 -19.17 11.98 -2.49
C GLU A 125 -19.40 11.65 -3.97
N ALA A 126 -18.64 12.29 -4.88
CA ALA A 126 -18.70 11.99 -6.31
C ALA A 126 -18.29 10.54 -6.60
N VAL A 127 -17.28 10.00 -5.90
CA VAL A 127 -16.87 8.58 -6.05
C VAL A 127 -17.97 7.64 -5.54
N ALA A 128 -18.55 7.91 -4.37
CA ALA A 128 -19.63 7.10 -3.80
C ALA A 128 -20.89 7.10 -4.68
N ALA A 129 -21.18 8.23 -5.36
CA ALA A 129 -22.27 8.29 -6.33
C ALA A 129 -21.98 7.54 -7.64
N ALA A 130 -20.73 7.31 -7.99
CA ALA A 130 -20.32 6.67 -9.24
C ALA A 130 -20.14 5.15 -9.14
N VAL A 131 -19.74 4.63 -7.97
CA VAL A 131 -19.48 3.21 -7.70
C VAL A 131 -19.86 2.86 -6.26
N ASP A 132 -20.31 1.63 -6.04
CA ASP A 132 -20.73 1.09 -4.73
C ASP A 132 -19.60 0.34 -3.97
N LEU A 133 -18.36 0.45 -4.45
CA LEU A 133 -17.21 -0.19 -3.82
C LEU A 133 -16.80 0.52 -2.51
N PRO A 134 -16.37 -0.21 -1.48
CA PRO A 134 -15.80 0.38 -0.28
C PRO A 134 -14.54 1.17 -0.59
N VAL A 135 -14.41 2.35 0.00
CA VAL A 135 -13.27 3.25 -0.20
C VAL A 135 -12.43 3.33 1.07
N CYS A 136 -11.12 3.17 0.91
CA CYS A 136 -10.13 3.52 1.92
C CYS A 136 -9.60 4.93 1.66
N PHE A 137 -9.84 5.86 2.58
CA PHE A 137 -9.23 7.18 2.53
C PHE A 137 -7.73 7.06 2.80
N TYR A 138 -6.89 7.45 1.86
CA TYR A 138 -5.45 7.48 2.05
C TYR A 138 -4.99 8.86 2.49
N ASN A 139 -4.78 9.03 3.79
CA ASN A 139 -4.24 10.25 4.37
C ASN A 139 -2.72 10.31 4.17
N ARG A 140 -2.27 11.15 3.26
CA ARG A 140 -0.86 11.33 2.90
C ARG A 140 -0.52 12.82 2.81
N SER A 141 -0.70 13.53 3.90
CA SER A 141 -0.63 15.00 3.97
C SER A 141 0.64 15.62 3.38
N VAL A 142 1.78 14.93 3.45
CA VAL A 142 3.04 15.39 2.83
C VAL A 142 2.95 15.49 1.31
N GLN A 143 2.19 14.59 0.64
CA GLN A 143 2.02 14.58 -0.81
C GLN A 143 0.79 15.30 -1.30
N THR A 144 -0.28 15.31 -0.51
CA THR A 144 -1.58 15.88 -0.92
C THR A 144 -1.80 17.29 -0.39
N ALA A 145 -0.95 17.75 0.52
CA ALA A 145 -1.10 19.00 1.28
C ALA A 145 -2.44 19.11 2.06
N TYR A 146 -3.21 18.01 2.15
CA TYR A 146 -4.41 17.88 2.95
C TYR A 146 -4.19 16.88 4.08
N ASP A 147 -4.60 17.24 5.28
CA ASP A 147 -4.51 16.37 6.45
C ASP A 147 -5.89 16.08 7.01
N LEU A 148 -6.31 14.82 6.91
CA LEU A 148 -7.62 14.35 7.29
C LEU A 148 -7.92 14.62 8.77
N THR A 149 -9.01 15.30 9.08
CA THR A 149 -9.49 15.45 10.45
C THR A 149 -10.35 14.24 10.87
N PRO A 150 -10.41 13.91 12.18
CA PRO A 150 -11.32 12.88 12.66
C PRO A 150 -12.80 13.18 12.33
N GLY A 151 -13.18 14.46 12.36
CA GLY A 151 -14.53 14.92 12.00
C GLY A 151 -14.88 14.64 10.54
N THR A 152 -13.96 14.96 9.62
CA THR A 152 -14.14 14.69 8.19
C THR A 152 -14.24 13.19 7.91
N LEU A 153 -13.40 12.35 8.56
CA LEU A 153 -13.51 10.90 8.42
C LEU A 153 -14.88 10.40 8.86
N ALA A 154 -15.35 10.85 10.03
CA ALA A 154 -16.66 10.47 10.53
C ALA A 154 -17.82 10.95 9.64
N HIS A 155 -17.70 12.14 9.03
CA HIS A 155 -18.66 12.63 8.06
C HIS A 155 -18.70 11.74 6.81
N LEU A 156 -17.55 11.51 6.19
CA LEU A 156 -17.44 10.67 5.00
C LEU A 156 -17.92 9.24 5.23
N ALA A 157 -17.62 8.64 6.39
CA ALA A 157 -18.08 7.31 6.73
C ALA A 157 -19.62 7.20 6.85
N ARG A 158 -20.31 8.30 7.19
CA ARG A 158 -21.79 8.33 7.26
C ARG A 158 -22.45 8.62 5.92
N THR A 159 -21.80 9.38 5.05
CA THR A 159 -22.43 9.93 3.83
C THR A 159 -21.95 9.28 2.54
N THR A 160 -20.89 8.46 2.62
CA THR A 160 -20.25 7.84 1.45
C THR A 160 -19.94 6.36 1.70
N THR A 161 -19.24 5.74 0.76
CA THR A 161 -18.74 4.35 0.89
C THR A 161 -17.37 4.27 1.59
N VAL A 162 -16.92 5.30 2.29
CA VAL A 162 -15.66 5.27 3.07
C VAL A 162 -15.80 4.29 4.24
N ALA A 163 -15.07 3.19 4.13
CA ALA A 163 -15.07 2.07 5.09
C ALA A 163 -13.71 1.89 5.79
N ALA A 164 -12.70 2.66 5.41
CA ALA A 164 -11.37 2.57 6.00
C ALA A 164 -10.60 3.87 5.87
N VAL A 165 -9.58 4.01 6.71
CA VAL A 165 -8.54 5.01 6.57
C VAL A 165 -7.17 4.34 6.59
N LYS A 166 -6.30 4.74 5.67
CA LYS A 166 -4.86 4.47 5.69
C LYS A 166 -4.15 5.75 6.13
N ASP A 167 -3.71 5.80 7.37
CA ASP A 167 -2.99 6.97 7.92
C ASP A 167 -1.49 6.67 8.07
N ALA A 168 -0.67 7.71 8.12
CA ALA A 168 0.73 7.54 8.45
C ALA A 168 0.87 7.22 9.94
N ALA A 169 1.57 6.13 10.26
CA ALA A 169 1.91 5.83 11.64
C ALA A 169 2.89 6.89 12.16
N SER A 170 2.46 7.66 13.15
CA SER A 170 3.20 8.70 13.85
C SER A 170 4.11 9.60 12.97
N THR A 171 3.70 10.81 12.75
CA THR A 171 4.61 11.87 12.31
C THR A 171 5.16 12.61 13.54
N PRO A 172 6.29 13.33 13.45
CA PRO A 172 6.76 14.19 14.54
C PRO A 172 5.71 15.22 15.01
N ALA A 173 4.79 15.61 14.13
CA ALA A 173 3.68 16.50 14.42
C ALA A 173 2.52 15.84 15.17
N ARG A 174 2.46 14.50 15.22
CA ARG A 174 1.40 13.74 15.90
C ARG A 174 1.98 12.53 16.62
N PRO A 175 2.66 12.75 17.75
CA PRO A 175 3.23 11.66 18.54
C PRO A 175 2.11 10.91 19.27
N GLY A 176 1.79 9.72 18.83
CA GLY A 176 0.88 8.77 19.51
C GLY A 176 -0.60 9.17 19.52
N GLY A 177 -1.49 8.22 19.77
CA GLY A 177 -2.93 8.50 19.95
C GLY A 177 -3.76 8.68 18.68
N ARG A 178 -3.15 8.75 17.50
CA ARG A 178 -3.88 8.99 16.23
C ARG A 178 -4.90 7.90 15.91
N VAL A 179 -4.56 6.64 16.13
CA VAL A 179 -5.51 5.53 15.93
C VAL A 179 -6.67 5.64 16.90
N ALA A 180 -6.41 5.99 18.16
CA ALA A 180 -7.45 6.18 19.16
C ALA A 180 -8.39 7.33 18.81
N GLU A 181 -7.86 8.48 18.33
CA GLU A 181 -8.66 9.62 17.87
C GLU A 181 -9.59 9.24 16.71
N LEU A 182 -9.05 8.57 15.69
CA LEU A 182 -9.82 8.17 14.52
C LEU A 182 -10.89 7.14 14.87
N ARG A 183 -10.56 6.17 15.75
CA ARG A 183 -11.53 5.18 16.25
C ARG A 183 -12.65 5.83 17.05
N ALA A 184 -12.32 6.76 17.94
CA ALA A 184 -13.32 7.46 18.73
C ALA A 184 -14.29 8.27 17.84
N ALA A 185 -13.77 8.93 16.80
CA ALA A 185 -14.60 9.70 15.87
C ALA A 185 -15.49 8.83 14.98
N THR A 186 -15.08 7.59 14.72
CA THR A 186 -15.81 6.64 13.84
C THR A 186 -16.43 5.48 14.62
N ASP A 187 -16.62 5.64 15.93
CA ASP A 187 -17.24 4.60 16.75
C ASP A 187 -18.64 4.24 16.24
N GLY A 188 -18.92 2.95 16.17
CA GLY A 188 -20.17 2.41 15.63
C GLY A 188 -20.32 2.49 14.09
N LEU A 189 -19.40 3.13 13.36
CA LEU A 189 -19.47 3.29 11.88
C LEU A 189 -18.79 2.15 11.11
N GLY A 190 -18.10 1.23 11.78
CA GLY A 190 -17.46 0.08 11.15
C GLY A 190 -16.18 0.42 10.33
N VAL A 191 -15.63 1.61 10.51
CA VAL A 191 -14.43 2.06 9.78
C VAL A 191 -13.20 1.30 10.26
N SER A 192 -12.42 0.75 9.32
CA SER A 192 -11.10 0.18 9.59
C SER A 192 -10.04 1.28 9.70
N VAL A 193 -9.37 1.38 10.84
CA VAL A 193 -8.27 2.31 11.03
C VAL A 193 -6.95 1.59 10.80
N GLY A 194 -6.32 1.88 9.66
CA GLY A 194 -5.06 1.28 9.23
C GLY A 194 -3.89 2.24 9.26
N LEU A 195 -2.70 1.69 9.48
CA LEU A 195 -1.43 2.43 9.51
C LEU A 195 -0.54 2.08 8.33
N SER A 196 0.19 3.07 7.85
CA SER A 196 1.21 2.92 6.82
C SER A 196 2.56 3.47 7.28
N GLY A 197 3.61 3.01 6.61
CA GLY A 197 4.99 3.39 6.91
C GLY A 197 5.76 2.23 7.54
N ASP A 198 6.67 1.64 6.76
CA ASP A 198 7.37 0.41 7.16
C ASP A 198 8.20 0.58 8.45
N VAL A 199 8.88 1.73 8.61
CA VAL A 199 9.71 1.98 9.80
C VAL A 199 8.92 1.91 11.10
N PRO A 200 7.81 2.66 11.29
CA PRO A 200 7.04 2.56 12.53
C PRO A 200 6.36 1.19 12.69
N LEU A 201 5.89 0.56 11.61
CA LEU A 201 5.29 -0.78 11.69
C LEU A 201 6.29 -1.83 12.19
N VAL A 202 7.53 -1.78 11.70
CA VAL A 202 8.60 -2.69 12.14
C VAL A 202 9.03 -2.40 13.57
N ARG A 203 9.14 -1.13 13.97
CA ARG A 203 9.53 -0.73 15.34
C ARG A 203 8.45 -0.98 16.39
N GLY A 204 7.21 -1.12 16.00
CA GLY A 204 6.09 -1.34 16.91
C GLY A 204 5.19 -0.12 17.03
N ALA A 205 4.44 0.16 15.98
CA ALA A 205 3.37 1.15 15.98
C ALA A 205 2.22 0.74 16.93
N GLU A 206 1.38 1.71 17.27
CA GLU A 206 0.15 1.46 18.03
C GLU A 206 -0.76 0.42 17.33
N PRO A 207 -1.57 -0.34 18.09
CA PRO A 207 -2.45 -1.35 17.51
C PRO A 207 -3.46 -0.74 16.54
N ALA A 208 -3.43 -1.19 15.30
CA ALA A 208 -4.33 -0.77 14.23
C ALA A 208 -5.04 -1.97 13.59
N ASP A 209 -6.20 -1.72 12.96
CA ASP A 209 -7.00 -2.75 12.32
C ASP A 209 -6.30 -3.32 11.08
N ALA A 210 -5.53 -2.48 10.39
CA ALA A 210 -4.77 -2.86 9.21
C ALA A 210 -3.35 -2.28 9.18
N TRP A 211 -2.44 -3.00 8.52
CA TRP A 211 -1.14 -2.53 8.10
C TRP A 211 -1.10 -2.43 6.57
N HIS A 212 -0.73 -1.29 6.05
CA HIS A 212 -0.63 -0.99 4.62
C HIS A 212 0.84 -0.79 4.24
N THR A 213 1.47 -1.78 3.59
CA THR A 213 2.92 -1.80 3.40
C THR A 213 3.35 -2.34 2.04
N GLY A 214 4.32 -1.67 1.39
CA GLY A 214 4.96 -2.14 0.16
C GLY A 214 5.85 -3.36 0.40
N LEU A 215 6.52 -3.42 1.54
CA LEU A 215 7.42 -4.52 1.86
C LEU A 215 6.69 -5.85 2.06
N ALA A 216 5.43 -5.85 2.47
CA ALA A 216 4.64 -7.09 2.55
C ALA A 216 4.41 -7.77 1.19
N ALA A 217 4.65 -7.07 0.07
CA ALA A 217 4.63 -7.69 -1.26
C ALA A 217 5.98 -8.25 -1.70
N LEU A 218 7.09 -7.76 -1.12
CA LEU A 218 8.45 -8.17 -1.50
C LEU A 218 9.06 -9.18 -0.52
N VAL A 219 8.69 -9.07 0.76
CA VAL A 219 9.17 -9.97 1.84
C VAL A 219 7.99 -10.42 2.70
N PRO A 220 7.00 -11.09 2.08
CA PRO A 220 5.71 -11.35 2.72
C PRO A 220 5.81 -12.26 3.95
N ALA A 221 6.65 -13.28 3.93
CA ALA A 221 6.77 -14.24 5.03
C ALA A 221 7.21 -13.55 6.34
N GLU A 222 8.19 -12.67 6.25
CA GLU A 222 8.73 -11.91 7.38
C GLU A 222 7.71 -10.91 7.93
N TYR A 223 6.97 -10.22 7.05
CA TYR A 223 5.92 -9.29 7.46
C TYR A 223 4.72 -10.00 8.09
N VAL A 224 4.29 -11.13 7.54
CA VAL A 224 3.22 -11.96 8.12
C VAL A 224 3.63 -12.46 9.50
N ALA A 225 4.86 -12.96 9.66
CA ALA A 225 5.38 -13.41 10.96
C ALA A 225 5.42 -12.26 11.99
N LEU A 226 5.93 -11.08 11.59
CA LEU A 226 5.96 -9.88 12.42
C LEU A 226 4.54 -9.45 12.84
N ARG A 227 3.62 -9.35 11.88
CA ARG A 227 2.23 -8.94 12.14
C ARG A 227 1.53 -9.91 13.09
N ARG A 228 1.66 -11.22 12.86
CA ARG A 228 1.07 -12.26 13.72
C ARG A 228 1.57 -12.16 15.16
N ALA A 229 2.88 -12.02 15.36
CA ALA A 229 3.45 -11.85 16.69
C ALA A 229 2.92 -10.59 17.39
N ARG A 230 2.87 -9.44 16.70
CA ARG A 230 2.33 -8.19 17.24
C ARG A 230 0.85 -8.29 17.60
N THR A 231 0.04 -8.91 16.74
CA THR A 231 -1.40 -9.08 16.99
C THR A 231 -1.67 -10.04 18.14
N ALA A 232 -0.84 -11.07 18.29
CA ALA A 232 -0.94 -12.03 19.40
C ALA A 232 -0.33 -11.51 20.71
N GLY A 233 0.29 -10.32 20.72
CA GLY A 233 0.98 -9.80 21.89
C GLY A 233 2.24 -10.59 22.26
N THR A 234 2.79 -11.38 21.33
CA THR A 234 4.01 -12.17 21.55
C THR A 234 5.24 -11.42 21.04
N VAL A 235 6.42 -11.85 21.49
CA VAL A 235 7.69 -11.27 21.04
C VAL A 235 7.98 -11.79 19.61
N PRO A 236 8.17 -10.90 18.63
CA PRO A 236 8.58 -11.31 17.29
C PRO A 236 9.96 -12.01 17.29
N ASP A 237 10.19 -12.87 16.31
CA ASP A 237 11.54 -13.43 16.10
C ASP A 237 12.57 -12.31 15.98
N ALA A 238 13.59 -12.35 16.82
CA ALA A 238 14.58 -11.26 16.96
C ALA A 238 15.44 -11.09 15.68
N ARG A 239 15.67 -12.18 14.92
CA ARG A 239 16.44 -12.13 13.67
C ARG A 239 15.60 -11.45 12.58
N VAL A 240 14.33 -11.85 12.44
CA VAL A 240 13.38 -11.25 11.48
C VAL A 240 13.16 -9.78 11.81
N ALA A 241 12.87 -9.45 13.06
CA ALA A 241 12.63 -8.06 13.47
C ALA A 241 13.85 -7.17 13.23
N ARG A 242 15.06 -7.63 13.55
CA ARG A 242 16.31 -6.90 13.29
C ARG A 242 16.55 -6.71 11.80
N TRP A 243 16.40 -7.78 11.01
CA TRP A 243 16.60 -7.71 9.57
C TRP A 243 15.62 -6.74 8.90
N LEU A 244 14.33 -6.79 9.24
CA LEU A 244 13.34 -5.83 8.75
C LEU A 244 13.66 -4.39 9.18
N HIS A 245 14.17 -4.19 10.40
CA HIS A 245 14.63 -2.89 10.87
C HIS A 245 15.79 -2.36 9.99
N ASP A 246 16.81 -3.19 9.74
CA ASP A 246 17.96 -2.81 8.92
C ASP A 246 17.52 -2.51 7.47
N LEU A 247 16.62 -3.33 6.91
CA LEU A 247 16.07 -3.13 5.57
C LEU A 247 15.30 -1.81 5.46
N THR A 248 14.41 -1.52 6.42
CA THR A 248 13.64 -0.28 6.41
C THR A 248 14.52 0.94 6.63
N ALA A 249 15.60 0.84 7.42
CA ALA A 249 16.56 1.91 7.63
C ALA A 249 17.28 2.30 6.34
N VAL A 250 17.67 1.32 5.51
CA VAL A 250 18.27 1.61 4.20
C VAL A 250 17.25 2.19 3.23
N LEU A 251 16.04 1.62 3.19
CA LEU A 251 15.01 2.09 2.25
C LEU A 251 14.52 3.51 2.52
N VAL A 252 14.55 3.98 3.76
CA VAL A 252 14.18 5.36 4.11
C VAL A 252 15.09 6.39 3.45
N ASP A 253 16.37 6.08 3.30
CA ASP A 253 17.35 6.96 2.65
C ASP A 253 17.21 6.95 1.12
N LEU A 254 16.50 5.96 0.59
CA LEU A 254 16.27 5.80 -0.83
C LEU A 254 14.89 6.34 -1.22
N ARG A 255 14.73 6.71 -2.48
CA ARG A 255 13.39 7.08 -2.99
C ARG A 255 12.46 5.87 -2.94
N PRO A 256 11.23 6.01 -2.42
CA PRO A 256 10.36 4.85 -2.13
C PRO A 256 10.15 3.92 -3.33
N VAL A 257 9.76 4.46 -4.50
CA VAL A 257 9.52 3.64 -5.71
C VAL A 257 10.81 3.00 -6.19
N SER A 258 11.88 3.80 -6.35
CA SER A 258 13.18 3.33 -6.81
C SER A 258 13.80 2.30 -5.88
N GLY A 259 13.69 2.53 -4.57
CA GLY A 259 14.17 1.60 -3.54
C GLY A 259 13.47 0.24 -3.61
N PHE A 260 12.16 0.22 -3.84
CA PHE A 260 11.41 -1.03 -3.99
C PHE A 260 11.74 -1.77 -5.29
N HIS A 261 11.95 -1.07 -6.42
CA HIS A 261 12.41 -1.71 -7.66
C HIS A 261 13.80 -2.33 -7.50
N ALA A 262 14.74 -1.60 -6.90
CA ALA A 262 16.09 -2.12 -6.62
C ALA A 262 16.04 -3.34 -5.67
N LEU A 263 15.22 -3.29 -4.63
CA LEU A 263 15.01 -4.42 -3.73
C LEU A 263 14.39 -5.62 -4.46
N ALA A 264 13.37 -5.41 -5.28
CA ALA A 264 12.73 -6.45 -6.08
C ALA A 264 13.75 -7.19 -6.95
N THR A 265 14.60 -6.44 -7.69
CA THR A 265 15.68 -7.01 -8.49
C THR A 265 16.65 -7.86 -7.65
N LEU A 266 17.05 -7.38 -6.47
CA LEU A 266 17.95 -8.11 -5.56
C LEU A 266 17.29 -9.38 -4.97
N LEU A 267 15.96 -9.41 -4.89
CA LEU A 267 15.17 -10.57 -4.45
C LEU A 267 14.83 -11.53 -5.62
N GLY A 268 15.33 -11.27 -6.83
CA GLY A 268 15.10 -12.11 -8.00
C GLY A 268 13.76 -11.88 -8.71
N VAL A 269 13.08 -10.78 -8.41
CA VAL A 269 11.91 -10.34 -9.19
C VAL A 269 12.39 -9.54 -10.38
N PRO A 270 12.15 -9.99 -11.64
CA PRO A 270 12.56 -9.25 -12.82
C PRO A 270 11.77 -7.93 -12.89
N THR A 271 12.49 -6.83 -13.02
CA THR A 271 11.90 -5.51 -13.27
C THR A 271 12.96 -4.56 -13.82
N ALA A 272 12.60 -3.78 -14.81
CA ALA A 272 13.37 -2.62 -15.24
C ALA A 272 13.38 -1.54 -14.15
N PRO A 273 14.22 -0.50 -14.26
CA PRO A 273 14.17 0.68 -13.40
C PRO A 273 12.77 1.30 -13.34
N PRO A 274 12.44 2.07 -12.28
CA PRO A 274 11.13 2.71 -12.17
C PRO A 274 10.91 3.68 -13.34
N ARG A 275 9.66 3.79 -13.79
CA ARG A 275 9.25 4.73 -14.84
C ARG A 275 9.58 6.16 -14.46
N GLY A 276 10.07 6.93 -15.43
CA GLY A 276 10.34 8.35 -15.24
C GLY A 276 9.13 9.17 -14.79
N PRO A 277 9.34 10.27 -14.06
CA PRO A 277 10.62 10.94 -13.76
C PRO A 277 11.42 10.33 -12.59
N SER A 278 11.01 9.19 -12.04
CA SER A 278 11.79 8.50 -11.00
C SER A 278 13.08 7.94 -11.57
N LEU A 279 14.19 8.18 -10.89
CA LEU A 279 15.50 7.66 -11.30
C LEU A 279 15.81 6.36 -10.55
N PRO A 280 16.60 5.44 -11.13
CA PRO A 280 17.09 4.27 -10.42
C PRO A 280 17.89 4.64 -9.18
N VAL A 281 17.96 3.72 -8.23
CA VAL A 281 18.82 3.87 -7.05
C VAL A 281 20.29 3.93 -7.50
N PRO A 282 21.11 4.86 -6.97
CA PRO A 282 22.54 4.91 -7.26
C PRO A 282 23.28 3.63 -6.83
N PRO A 283 24.46 3.32 -7.44
CA PRO A 283 25.20 2.07 -7.17
C PRO A 283 25.54 1.83 -5.69
N ASP A 284 25.86 2.88 -4.93
CA ASP A 284 26.12 2.80 -3.48
C ASP A 284 24.87 2.43 -2.68
N GLY A 285 23.71 2.96 -3.06
CA GLY A 285 22.42 2.57 -2.47
C GLY A 285 22.08 1.11 -2.77
N VAL A 286 22.32 0.64 -3.99
CA VAL A 286 22.14 -0.78 -4.36
C VAL A 286 23.10 -1.67 -3.58
N ALA A 287 24.35 -1.25 -3.36
CA ALA A 287 25.31 -2.00 -2.55
C ALA A 287 24.83 -2.15 -1.10
N ARG A 288 24.35 -1.07 -0.50
CA ARG A 288 23.77 -1.10 0.87
C ARG A 288 22.57 -2.06 0.96
N LEU A 289 21.66 -2.02 -0.02
CA LEU A 289 20.52 -2.96 -0.06
C LEU A 289 21.00 -4.41 -0.18
N ARG A 290 21.99 -4.68 -1.05
CA ARG A 290 22.54 -6.03 -1.25
C ARG A 290 23.12 -6.58 0.05
N GLU A 291 23.85 -5.78 0.82
CA GLU A 291 24.39 -6.19 2.11
C GLU A 291 23.30 -6.59 3.11
N VAL A 292 22.18 -5.87 3.14
CA VAL A 292 21.05 -6.22 4.00
C VAL A 292 20.34 -7.48 3.48
N VAL A 293 20.09 -7.58 2.18
CA VAL A 293 19.44 -8.76 1.57
C VAL A 293 20.26 -10.03 1.81
N ALA A 294 21.60 -9.97 1.73
CA ALA A 294 22.48 -11.12 2.01
C ALA A 294 22.36 -11.67 3.44
N ARG A 295 21.84 -10.86 4.38
CA ARG A 295 21.62 -11.27 5.78
C ARG A 295 20.16 -11.67 6.07
N ARG A 296 19.33 -11.85 5.04
CA ARG A 296 17.93 -12.26 5.20
C ARG A 296 17.84 -13.57 5.97
N PRO A 297 16.99 -13.67 7.02
CA PRO A 297 16.80 -14.93 7.76
C PRO A 297 16.33 -16.06 6.82
N GLY A 298 16.94 -17.24 6.95
CA GLY A 298 16.63 -18.39 6.11
C GLY A 298 17.36 -18.45 4.75
N THR A 299 18.13 -17.43 4.38
CA THR A 299 19.03 -17.53 3.23
C THR A 299 20.27 -18.32 3.62
N PRO A 300 20.69 -19.35 2.84
CA PRO A 300 21.96 -20.03 3.09
C PRO A 300 23.11 -19.03 3.06
N ALA A 301 24.08 -19.20 3.95
CA ALA A 301 25.30 -18.38 3.91
C ALA A 301 25.96 -18.53 2.52
N PRO A 302 26.47 -17.45 1.92
CA PRO A 302 27.24 -17.55 0.69
C PRO A 302 28.44 -18.47 0.94
N VAL A 303 28.59 -19.51 0.09
CA VAL A 303 29.71 -20.46 0.09
C VAL A 303 30.98 -19.74 -0.33
#